data_e1e82b168e72bf2af68434110c082160
#
_entry.id   e1e82b168e72bf2af68434110c082160
#
_cell.length_a   1.000
_cell.length_b   1.000
_cell.length_c   1.000
_cell.angle_alpha   90.00
_cell.angle_beta   90.00
_cell.angle_gamma   90.00
#
_symmetry.space_group_name_H-M   'P 1'
#
loop_
_entity.id
_entity.type
_entity.pdbx_description
1 polymer ?
#
loop_
_entity_poly.entity_id
_entity_poly.type
_entity_poly.pdbx_seq_one_letter_code
_entity_poly.pdbx_strand_id
1 'polypeptide(L)'
;SLDRRQRQMCIRDSIYSHGWMIVRQDYSLIYNLNKLLRNMKKIFLIALFALLPFSLNAESNLDKILSSGVLKVGTTGDWDPMTMKDPATNKYKGFDIDVMNELAKDMGVKVEFVPAEWKTIVSGITSERYDISTSVTKTPKRAEVAGFTDTYYKYGTVPLVLKKNLKKFPTWNSLNNSNVTIATTLGTSQEEKAKEFFPKSKLNSVEAPARDFQEVLAGRADGNITSSTEANKLVIKYPQLAIVPDGEKNPAFLAMMVPKGDNKWNSYVNDWIKNKKSSGFFTKLLAKYNLKSL
;
A
#
# COMPACT_ATOMS: atom_id res chain seq x y z
N SER A 1 -103.69 -21.50 7.59
CA SER A 1 -103.00 -20.82 6.46
C SER A 1 -102.68 -19.39 6.83
N LEU A 2 -101.44 -19.03 6.80
CA LEU A 2 -100.97 -17.64 7.07
C LEU A 2 -101.57 -16.67 6.05
N ASP A 3 -102.19 -15.58 6.54
CA ASP A 3 -102.78 -14.53 5.75
C ASP A 3 -101.82 -13.91 4.76
N ARG A 4 -102.31 -13.45 3.60
CA ARG A 4 -101.55 -12.87 2.51
C ARG A 4 -100.65 -11.67 2.99
N ARG A 5 -101.12 -10.94 3.99
CA ARG A 5 -100.37 -9.82 4.59
C ARG A 5 -99.13 -10.33 5.38
N GLN A 6 -99.25 -11.43 6.11
CA GLN A 6 -98.07 -11.97 6.85
C GLN A 6 -97.02 -12.55 5.92
N ARG A 7 -97.38 -13.15 4.79
CA ARG A 7 -96.41 -13.61 3.79
C ARG A 7 -95.65 -12.44 3.12
N GLN A 8 -96.32 -11.32 2.84
CA GLN A 8 -95.63 -10.15 2.25
C GLN A 8 -94.72 -9.45 3.25
N MET A 9 -95.02 -9.46 4.54
CA MET A 9 -94.15 -8.90 5.57
C MET A 9 -92.93 -9.77 5.77
N CYS A 10 -93.00 -11.07 5.81
CA CYS A 10 -91.85 -11.98 5.91
C CYS A 10 -90.91 -11.92 4.71
N ILE A 11 -91.47 -11.75 3.50
CA ILE A 11 -90.60 -11.56 2.28
C ILE A 11 -89.88 -10.22 2.29
N ARG A 12 -90.56 -9.16 2.76
CA ARG A 12 -89.98 -7.82 2.81
C ARG A 12 -88.86 -7.74 3.83
N ASP A 13 -89.02 -8.34 5.00
CA ASP A 13 -87.99 -8.35 6.06
C ASP A 13 -86.81 -9.24 5.68
N SER A 14 -87.02 -10.33 4.94
CA SER A 14 -85.95 -11.17 4.42
C SER A 14 -85.12 -10.45 3.35
N ILE A 15 -85.74 -9.65 2.47
CA ILE A 15 -85.00 -8.89 1.44
C ILE A 15 -84.18 -7.75 2.07
N TYR A 16 -84.71 -7.04 3.06
CA TYR A 16 -83.96 -6.01 3.78
C TYR A 16 -82.82 -6.59 4.59
N SER A 17 -83.01 -7.72 5.26
CA SER A 17 -81.88 -8.32 6.03
C SER A 17 -80.78 -8.84 5.16
N HIS A 18 -81.01 -9.38 3.98
CA HIS A 18 -79.99 -9.80 3.02
C HIS A 18 -79.31 -8.62 2.36
N GLY A 19 -80.03 -7.55 2.04
CA GLY A 19 -79.44 -6.33 1.49
C GLY A 19 -78.44 -5.67 2.44
N TRP A 20 -78.72 -5.55 3.73
CA TRP A 20 -77.86 -5.02 4.75
C TRP A 20 -76.62 -5.88 5.02
N MET A 21 -76.72 -7.19 4.91
CA MET A 21 -75.56 -8.10 5.06
C MET A 21 -74.58 -7.97 3.90
N ILE A 22 -75.04 -7.85 2.67
CA ILE A 22 -74.23 -7.68 1.48
C ILE A 22 -73.48 -6.36 1.56
N VAL A 23 -74.16 -5.25 1.88
CA VAL A 23 -73.51 -3.92 1.99
C VAL A 23 -72.46 -3.89 3.11
N ARG A 24 -72.72 -4.57 4.24
CA ARG A 24 -71.77 -4.62 5.36
C ARG A 24 -70.52 -5.42 5.01
N GLN A 25 -70.66 -6.46 4.18
CA GLN A 25 -69.55 -7.31 3.72
C GLN A 25 -68.65 -6.55 2.75
N ASP A 26 -69.20 -5.74 1.84
CA ASP A 26 -68.47 -4.92 0.90
C ASP A 26 -67.66 -3.81 1.61
N TYR A 27 -68.24 -3.14 2.61
CA TYR A 27 -67.53 -2.14 3.41
C TYR A 27 -66.36 -2.74 4.18
N SER A 28 -66.49 -3.96 4.72
CA SER A 28 -65.42 -4.68 5.39
C SER A 28 -64.28 -5.03 4.42
N LEU A 29 -64.60 -5.45 3.22
CA LEU A 29 -63.62 -5.79 2.17
C LEU A 29 -62.83 -4.55 1.73
N ILE A 30 -63.52 -3.44 1.47
CA ILE A 30 -62.91 -2.16 1.10
C ILE A 30 -62.03 -1.62 2.23
N TYR A 31 -62.47 -1.73 3.47
CA TYR A 31 -61.65 -1.32 4.62
C TYR A 31 -60.36 -2.11 4.75
N ASN A 32 -60.44 -3.44 4.59
CA ASN A 32 -59.29 -4.33 4.66
C ASN A 32 -58.33 -4.11 3.47
N LEU A 33 -58.85 -3.86 2.28
CA LEU A 33 -58.06 -3.54 1.08
C LEU A 33 -57.28 -2.22 1.27
N ASN A 34 -57.91 -1.19 1.79
CA ASN A 34 -57.31 0.10 2.09
C ASN A 34 -56.24 0.01 3.21
N LYS A 35 -56.46 -0.86 4.19
CA LYS A 35 -55.47 -1.15 5.24
C LYS A 35 -54.25 -1.89 4.66
N LEU A 36 -54.46 -2.85 3.77
CA LEU A 36 -53.42 -3.59 3.07
C LEU A 36 -52.59 -2.66 2.20
N LEU A 37 -53.22 -1.82 1.37
CA LEU A 37 -52.56 -0.84 0.52
C LEU A 37 -51.74 0.18 1.31
N ARG A 38 -52.23 0.61 2.49
CA ARG A 38 -51.51 1.50 3.39
C ARG A 38 -50.27 0.85 3.98
N ASN A 39 -50.38 -0.44 4.32
CA ASN A 39 -49.24 -1.21 4.83
C ASN A 39 -48.21 -1.48 3.71
N MET A 40 -48.68 -1.82 2.50
CA MET A 40 -47.79 -1.99 1.34
C MET A 40 -47.04 -0.69 1.01
N LYS A 41 -47.70 0.47 1.05
CA LYS A 41 -47.00 1.78 0.85
C LYS A 41 -45.93 2.04 1.92
N LYS A 42 -46.19 1.68 3.20
CA LYS A 42 -45.20 1.79 4.27
C LYS A 42 -44.01 0.86 4.05
N ILE A 43 -44.26 -0.39 3.66
CA ILE A 43 -43.21 -1.37 3.36
C ILE A 43 -42.39 -0.91 2.14
N PHE A 44 -43.04 -0.37 1.11
CA PHE A 44 -42.37 0.14 -0.07
C PHE A 44 -41.50 1.37 0.22
N LEU A 45 -41.94 2.29 1.12
CA LEU A 45 -41.14 3.40 1.59
C LEU A 45 -39.92 2.95 2.38
N ILE A 46 -40.08 1.95 3.26
CA ILE A 46 -38.96 1.38 4.04
C ILE A 46 -37.97 0.66 3.12
N ALA A 47 -38.45 -0.10 2.13
CA ALA A 47 -37.61 -0.77 1.15
C ALA A 47 -36.86 0.22 0.25
N LEU A 48 -37.49 1.34 -0.13
CA LEU A 48 -36.85 2.41 -0.92
C LEU A 48 -35.74 3.12 -0.13
N PHE A 49 -35.91 3.29 1.20
CA PHE A 49 -34.91 3.88 2.08
C PHE A 49 -33.72 2.91 2.33
N ALA A 50 -33.97 1.60 2.30
CA ALA A 50 -32.93 0.56 2.42
C ALA A 50 -32.08 0.38 1.14
N LEU A 51 -32.55 0.89 0.00
CA LEU A 51 -31.85 0.88 -1.29
C LEU A 51 -31.01 2.13 -1.55
N LEU A 52 -30.95 3.09 -0.61
CA LEU A 52 -29.98 4.17 -0.72
C LEU A 52 -28.59 3.54 -0.60
N PRO A 53 -27.72 3.69 -1.62
CA PRO A 53 -26.35 3.21 -1.48
C PRO A 53 -25.73 4.04 -0.36
N PHE A 54 -25.55 3.45 0.82
CA PHE A 54 -24.58 3.93 1.78
C PHE A 54 -23.23 3.77 1.07
N SER A 55 -22.78 4.82 0.40
CA SER A 55 -21.39 4.93 0.00
C SER A 55 -20.58 4.95 1.30
N LEU A 56 -20.22 3.77 1.80
CA LEU A 56 -19.14 3.60 2.76
C LEU A 56 -17.87 4.07 2.02
N ASN A 57 -17.65 5.37 1.96
CA ASN A 57 -16.34 5.88 1.66
C ASN A 57 -15.44 5.35 2.78
N ALA A 58 -14.58 4.39 2.47
CA ALA A 58 -13.57 3.96 3.41
C ALA A 58 -12.81 5.21 3.89
N GLU A 59 -12.73 5.38 5.20
CA GLU A 59 -12.02 6.51 5.81
C GLU A 59 -10.59 6.53 5.29
N SER A 60 -10.16 7.67 4.76
CA SER A 60 -8.79 7.84 4.26
C SER A 60 -7.77 7.69 5.40
N ASN A 61 -6.61 7.12 5.12
CA ASN A 61 -5.51 7.08 6.08
C ASN A 61 -5.11 8.49 6.57
N LEU A 62 -5.25 9.52 5.74
CA LEU A 62 -5.05 10.90 6.20
C LEU A 62 -5.94 11.23 7.40
N ASP A 63 -7.24 10.91 7.34
CA ASP A 63 -8.18 11.19 8.43
C ASP A 63 -7.85 10.35 9.67
N LYS A 64 -7.52 9.07 9.48
CA LYS A 64 -7.08 8.16 10.57
C LYS A 64 -5.81 8.67 11.26
N ILE A 65 -4.81 9.12 10.51
CA ILE A 65 -3.55 9.66 11.03
C ILE A 65 -3.80 10.95 11.83
N LEU A 66 -4.58 11.88 11.27
CA LEU A 66 -4.87 13.15 11.93
C LEU A 66 -5.71 12.95 13.19
N SER A 67 -6.66 12.04 13.21
CA SER A 67 -7.49 11.73 14.38
C SER A 67 -6.73 11.00 15.47
N SER A 68 -5.83 10.05 15.11
CA SER A 68 -5.01 9.32 16.05
C SER A 68 -3.81 10.11 16.56
N GLY A 69 -3.37 11.12 15.83
CA GLY A 69 -2.14 11.87 16.10
C GLY A 69 -0.85 11.09 15.86
N VAL A 70 -0.90 9.97 15.11
CA VAL A 70 0.25 9.09 14.86
C VAL A 70 0.33 8.70 13.39
N LEU A 71 1.51 8.90 12.78
CA LEU A 71 1.88 8.40 11.46
C LEU A 71 2.72 7.14 11.64
N LYS A 72 2.20 5.98 11.23
CA LYS A 72 2.95 4.72 11.23
C LYS A 72 3.70 4.55 9.92
N VAL A 73 5.01 4.34 10.02
CA VAL A 73 5.94 4.25 8.87
C VAL A 73 6.61 2.88 8.84
N GLY A 74 6.33 2.08 7.83
CA GLY A 74 7.02 0.81 7.59
C GLY A 74 8.44 1.05 7.04
N THR A 75 9.46 0.49 7.72
CA THR A 75 10.87 0.62 7.30
C THR A 75 11.69 -0.61 7.65
N THR A 76 12.65 -0.95 6.80
CA THR A 76 13.50 -2.14 7.00
C THR A 76 14.70 -1.88 7.90
N GLY A 77 15.23 -0.65 7.90
CA GLY A 77 16.36 -0.27 8.74
C GLY A 77 17.69 -0.90 8.37
N ASP A 78 17.87 -1.31 7.12
CA ASP A 78 19.04 -2.06 6.66
C ASP A 78 19.67 -1.53 5.36
N TRP A 79 19.25 -0.36 4.89
CA TRP A 79 19.73 0.24 3.63
C TRP A 79 20.41 1.61 3.86
N ASP A 80 21.74 1.60 4.08
CA ASP A 80 22.56 2.81 4.27
C ASP A 80 22.74 3.60 2.96
N PRO A 81 22.55 4.92 2.95
CA PRO A 81 22.18 5.83 4.04
C PRO A 81 20.69 6.15 4.12
N MET A 82 19.84 5.41 3.41
CA MET A 82 18.39 5.70 3.33
C MET A 82 17.67 5.42 4.65
N THR A 83 17.81 4.21 5.15
CA THR A 83 17.23 3.78 6.43
C THR A 83 18.16 2.80 7.12
N MET A 84 18.48 3.10 8.37
CA MET A 84 19.34 2.28 9.22
C MET A 84 18.76 2.17 10.62
N LYS A 85 18.76 0.96 11.16
CA LYS A 85 18.42 0.71 12.56
C LYS A 85 19.69 0.49 13.37
N ASP A 86 19.86 1.27 14.40
CA ASP A 86 20.96 1.07 15.35
C ASP A 86 20.63 -0.11 16.27
N PRO A 87 21.42 -1.20 16.26
CA PRO A 87 21.12 -2.40 17.04
C PRO A 87 21.22 -2.19 18.55
N ALA A 88 22.01 -1.23 19.02
CA ALA A 88 22.20 -0.96 20.44
C ALA A 88 21.03 -0.16 21.02
N THR A 89 20.51 0.81 20.27
CA THR A 89 19.45 1.71 20.74
C THR A 89 18.08 1.43 20.15
N ASN A 90 18.00 0.55 19.14
CA ASN A 90 16.81 0.29 18.34
C ASN A 90 16.26 1.52 17.60
N LYS A 91 16.99 2.64 17.57
CA LYS A 91 16.57 3.87 16.89
C LYS A 91 16.87 3.80 15.39
N TYR A 92 15.98 4.38 14.62
CA TYR A 92 16.16 4.54 13.17
C TYR A 92 16.85 5.86 12.87
N LYS A 93 17.68 5.88 11.82
CA LYS A 93 18.34 7.05 11.24
C LYS A 93 18.51 6.88 9.74
N GLY A 94 18.69 7.97 9.01
CA GLY A 94 18.92 7.94 7.57
C GLY A 94 18.12 9.02 6.85
N PHE A 95 18.37 9.12 5.55
CA PHE A 95 17.71 10.09 4.68
C PHE A 95 16.19 9.99 4.75
N ASP A 96 15.63 8.80 4.56
CA ASP A 96 14.20 8.59 4.57
C ASP A 96 13.59 8.70 5.97
N ILE A 97 14.36 8.43 7.00
CA ILE A 97 13.93 8.64 8.39
C ILE A 97 13.73 10.13 8.66
N ASP A 98 14.66 10.97 8.21
CA ASP A 98 14.53 12.44 8.31
C ASP A 98 13.36 12.96 7.47
N VAL A 99 13.13 12.39 6.28
CA VAL A 99 11.97 12.73 5.44
C VAL A 99 10.65 12.44 6.18
N MET A 100 10.53 11.27 6.81
CA MET A 100 9.31 10.90 7.55
C MET A 100 9.12 11.70 8.83
N ASN A 101 10.19 12.02 9.53
CA ASN A 101 10.14 12.92 10.69
C ASN A 101 9.62 14.32 10.30
N GLU A 102 10.08 14.84 9.16
CA GLU A 102 9.63 16.15 8.67
C GLU A 102 8.17 16.10 8.19
N LEU A 103 7.74 15.01 7.52
CA LEU A 103 6.34 14.82 7.14
C LEU A 103 5.43 14.80 8.38
N ALA A 104 5.76 14.00 9.38
CA ALA A 104 4.98 13.92 10.61
C ALA A 104 4.93 15.26 11.37
N LYS A 105 6.05 15.98 11.40
CA LYS A 105 6.13 17.33 11.99
C LYS A 105 5.20 18.32 11.28
N ASP A 106 5.20 18.34 9.95
CA ASP A 106 4.34 19.23 9.18
C ASP A 106 2.85 18.86 9.31
N MET A 107 2.56 17.58 9.54
CA MET A 107 1.20 17.10 9.86
C MET A 107 0.77 17.41 11.31
N GLY A 108 1.70 17.79 12.18
CA GLY A 108 1.44 18.00 13.62
C GLY A 108 1.19 16.69 14.38
N VAL A 109 1.72 15.55 13.90
CA VAL A 109 1.53 14.22 14.48
C VAL A 109 2.86 13.61 14.93
N LYS A 110 2.80 12.54 15.73
CA LYS A 110 3.98 11.75 16.09
C LYS A 110 4.27 10.74 14.97
N VAL A 111 5.56 10.41 14.76
CA VAL A 111 5.95 9.30 13.89
C VAL A 111 6.22 8.05 14.72
N GLU A 112 5.74 6.90 14.23
CA GLU A 112 6.06 5.57 14.73
C GLU A 112 6.68 4.75 13.61
N PHE A 113 7.95 4.35 13.77
CA PHE A 113 8.62 3.47 12.81
C PHE A 113 8.32 2.01 13.13
N VAL A 114 7.61 1.35 12.21
CA VAL A 114 7.20 -0.05 12.32
C VAL A 114 8.21 -0.93 11.59
N PRO A 115 8.88 -1.88 12.27
CA PRO A 115 9.82 -2.79 11.62
C PRO A 115 9.17 -3.58 10.50
N ALA A 116 9.81 -3.61 9.33
CA ALA A 116 9.40 -4.38 8.17
C ALA A 116 10.61 -5.13 7.58
N GLU A 117 10.34 -6.12 6.74
CA GLU A 117 11.32 -6.83 5.92
C GLU A 117 11.01 -6.62 4.44
N TRP A 118 12.01 -6.68 3.57
CA TRP A 118 11.82 -6.47 2.14
C TRP A 118 10.75 -7.40 1.52
N LYS A 119 10.71 -8.67 1.95
CA LYS A 119 9.71 -9.64 1.48
C LYS A 119 8.28 -9.34 1.92
N THR A 120 8.10 -8.58 3.00
CA THR A 120 6.78 -8.29 3.60
C THR A 120 6.39 -6.81 3.56
N ILE A 121 7.25 -5.94 3.00
CA ILE A 121 7.02 -4.48 3.02
C ILE A 121 5.74 -4.09 2.24
N VAL A 122 5.40 -4.81 1.19
CA VAL A 122 4.17 -4.58 0.42
C VAL A 122 2.95 -5.05 1.20
N SER A 123 3.01 -6.27 1.78
CA SER A 123 1.89 -6.82 2.55
C SER A 123 1.57 -5.99 3.80
N GLY A 124 2.55 -5.32 4.38
CA GLY A 124 2.33 -4.43 5.51
C GLY A 124 1.48 -3.20 5.18
N ILE A 125 1.56 -2.67 3.95
CA ILE A 125 0.66 -1.63 3.45
C ILE A 125 -0.74 -2.19 3.19
N THR A 126 -0.83 -3.33 2.49
CA THR A 126 -2.14 -3.91 2.12
C THR A 126 -2.93 -4.45 3.31
N SER A 127 -2.26 -4.75 4.43
CA SER A 127 -2.87 -5.17 5.70
C SER A 127 -3.02 -4.04 6.73
N GLU A 128 -2.80 -2.79 6.32
CA GLU A 128 -2.89 -1.59 7.18
C GLU A 128 -2.02 -1.66 8.46
N ARG A 129 -0.90 -2.41 8.40
CA ARG A 129 0.06 -2.47 9.51
C ARG A 129 0.77 -1.13 9.73
N TYR A 130 0.92 -0.35 8.66
CA TYR A 130 1.43 1.01 8.64
C TYR A 130 0.78 1.82 7.50
N ASP A 131 0.77 3.13 7.67
CA ASP A 131 0.05 4.07 6.79
C ASP A 131 0.84 4.40 5.52
N ILE A 132 2.17 4.31 5.62
CA ILE A 132 3.12 4.64 4.57
C ILE A 132 4.39 3.80 4.74
N SER A 133 5.05 3.48 3.64
CA SER A 133 6.39 2.90 3.68
C SER A 133 7.33 3.74 2.84
N THR A 134 8.52 3.98 3.35
CA THR A 134 9.59 4.75 2.69
C THR A 134 10.69 3.82 2.17
N SER A 135 11.66 4.36 1.43
CA SER A 135 12.79 3.61 0.84
C SER A 135 12.37 2.55 -0.18
N VAL A 136 11.18 2.67 -0.78
CA VAL A 136 10.64 1.65 -1.68
C VAL A 136 10.77 2.05 -3.14
N THR A 137 11.45 1.22 -3.92
CA THR A 137 11.49 1.39 -5.38
C THR A 137 10.11 1.11 -5.96
N LYS A 138 9.60 2.05 -6.75
CA LYS A 138 8.38 1.86 -7.53
C LYS A 138 8.66 0.87 -8.66
N THR A 139 8.06 -0.33 -8.59
CA THR A 139 8.10 -1.32 -9.66
C THR A 139 6.69 -1.62 -10.17
N PRO A 140 6.50 -2.06 -11.44
CA PRO A 140 5.18 -2.44 -11.96
C PRO A 140 4.47 -3.44 -11.05
N LYS A 141 5.16 -4.50 -10.62
CA LYS A 141 4.63 -5.55 -9.74
C LYS A 141 4.10 -5.00 -8.41
N ARG A 142 4.84 -4.10 -7.75
CA ARG A 142 4.39 -3.46 -6.50
C ARG A 142 3.20 -2.54 -6.73
N ALA A 143 3.17 -1.83 -7.87
CA ALA A 143 2.08 -0.91 -8.23
C ALA A 143 0.76 -1.61 -8.57
N GLU A 144 0.77 -2.92 -8.81
CA GLU A 144 -0.46 -3.71 -8.98
C GLU A 144 -1.29 -3.77 -7.69
N VAL A 145 -0.64 -3.75 -6.53
CA VAL A 145 -1.29 -3.98 -5.23
C VAL A 145 -1.18 -2.81 -4.24
N ALA A 146 -0.27 -1.87 -4.47
CA ALA A 146 -0.06 -0.69 -3.61
C ALA A 146 -0.10 0.61 -4.43
N GLY A 147 -0.46 1.72 -3.79
CA GLY A 147 -0.32 3.07 -4.31
C GLY A 147 1.12 3.58 -4.14
N PHE A 148 1.51 4.50 -4.99
CA PHE A 148 2.80 5.17 -4.91
C PHE A 148 2.63 6.67 -5.10
N THR A 149 3.42 7.43 -4.34
CA THR A 149 3.54 8.87 -4.52
C THR A 149 4.37 9.23 -5.75
N ASP A 150 4.53 10.51 -6.00
CA ASP A 150 5.58 11.04 -6.87
C ASP A 150 6.97 10.64 -6.35
N THR A 151 7.90 10.49 -7.28
CA THR A 151 9.27 10.12 -6.94
C THR A 151 10.00 11.29 -6.31
N TYR A 152 10.77 11.02 -5.25
CA TYR A 152 11.54 12.04 -4.54
C TYR A 152 13.05 11.80 -4.58
N TYR A 153 13.51 10.64 -5.06
CA TYR A 153 14.92 10.32 -5.24
C TYR A 153 15.13 9.35 -6.42
N LYS A 154 16.33 9.38 -6.99
CA LYS A 154 16.74 8.50 -8.09
C LYS A 154 18.15 7.97 -7.83
N TYR A 155 18.38 6.70 -8.17
CA TYR A 155 19.70 6.06 -8.09
C TYR A 155 19.93 5.09 -9.25
N GLY A 156 21.20 4.82 -9.56
CA GLY A 156 21.57 3.77 -10.49
C GLY A 156 21.72 2.42 -9.79
N THR A 157 21.80 1.36 -10.56
CA THR A 157 22.09 0.00 -10.09
C THR A 157 23.51 -0.37 -10.51
N VAL A 158 24.27 -1.01 -9.63
CA VAL A 158 25.66 -1.44 -9.88
C VAL A 158 25.92 -2.83 -9.28
N PRO A 159 26.78 -3.64 -9.91
CA PRO A 159 27.28 -4.85 -9.28
C PRO A 159 28.48 -4.53 -8.37
N LEU A 160 28.54 -5.25 -7.24
CA LEU A 160 29.68 -5.31 -6.35
C LEU A 160 30.33 -6.68 -6.42
N VAL A 161 31.66 -6.72 -6.40
CA VAL A 161 32.47 -7.92 -6.35
C VAL A 161 33.60 -7.76 -5.33
N LEU A 162 34.29 -8.83 -4.97
CA LEU A 162 35.54 -8.67 -4.25
C LEU A 162 36.56 -7.95 -5.13
N LYS A 163 37.27 -6.96 -4.58
CA LYS A 163 38.27 -6.15 -5.28
C LYS A 163 39.33 -6.98 -6.00
N LYS A 164 39.76 -8.10 -5.41
CA LYS A 164 40.69 -9.06 -6.03
C LYS A 164 40.15 -9.69 -7.31
N ASN A 165 38.80 -9.73 -7.46
CA ASN A 165 38.13 -10.35 -8.59
C ASN A 165 37.76 -9.37 -9.71
N LEU A 166 38.09 -8.06 -9.61
CA LEU A 166 37.77 -7.06 -10.65
C LEU A 166 38.33 -7.44 -12.03
N LYS A 167 39.54 -8.05 -12.10
CA LYS A 167 40.07 -8.53 -13.38
C LYS A 167 39.25 -9.67 -14.00
N LYS A 168 38.64 -10.48 -13.17
CA LYS A 168 37.72 -11.57 -13.59
C LYS A 168 36.37 -11.03 -14.04
N PHE A 169 35.90 -9.95 -13.40
CA PHE A 169 34.60 -9.36 -13.63
C PHE A 169 34.69 -7.86 -14.01
N PRO A 170 35.25 -7.53 -15.20
CA PRO A 170 35.43 -6.15 -15.63
C PRO A 170 34.14 -5.49 -16.10
N THR A 171 33.10 -6.24 -16.43
CA THR A 171 31.82 -5.75 -16.97
C THR A 171 30.64 -6.48 -16.37
N TRP A 172 29.44 -5.92 -16.51
CA TRP A 172 28.20 -6.59 -16.16
C TRP A 172 28.06 -7.97 -16.83
N ASN A 173 28.38 -8.03 -18.12
CA ASN A 173 28.23 -9.27 -18.88
C ASN A 173 29.16 -10.38 -18.37
N SER A 174 30.32 -10.06 -17.80
CA SER A 174 31.23 -11.07 -17.22
C SER A 174 30.64 -11.78 -16.01
N LEU A 175 29.65 -11.17 -15.36
CA LEU A 175 28.90 -11.79 -14.27
C LEU A 175 27.76 -12.68 -14.76
N ASN A 176 27.32 -12.59 -16.03
CA ASN A 176 26.24 -13.40 -16.58
C ASN A 176 26.74 -14.75 -17.12
N ASN A 177 27.11 -15.65 -16.22
CA ASN A 177 27.73 -16.95 -16.54
C ASN A 177 27.24 -18.02 -15.55
N SER A 178 27.04 -19.28 -16.03
CA SER A 178 26.55 -20.42 -15.24
C SER A 178 27.45 -20.81 -14.06
N ASN A 179 28.74 -20.42 -14.11
CA ASN A 179 29.71 -20.67 -13.04
C ASN A 179 29.78 -19.50 -12.02
N VAL A 180 28.96 -18.47 -12.19
CA VAL A 180 28.90 -17.30 -11.33
C VAL A 180 27.68 -17.37 -10.42
N THR A 181 27.88 -17.06 -9.14
CA THR A 181 26.80 -16.93 -8.16
C THR A 181 26.61 -15.46 -7.80
N ILE A 182 25.40 -14.97 -7.99
CA ILE A 182 25.00 -13.60 -7.62
C ILE A 182 24.14 -13.67 -6.36
N ALA A 183 24.58 -12.99 -5.31
CA ALA A 183 23.79 -12.83 -4.10
C ALA A 183 22.74 -11.72 -4.26
N THR A 184 21.58 -11.92 -3.71
CA THR A 184 20.47 -10.95 -3.67
C THR A 184 19.80 -10.98 -2.30
N THR A 185 19.15 -9.88 -1.92
CA THR A 185 18.27 -9.87 -0.73
C THR A 185 16.83 -10.11 -1.18
N LEU A 186 16.18 -11.11 -0.61
CA LEU A 186 14.85 -11.57 -1.00
C LEU A 186 13.80 -10.45 -0.87
N GLY A 187 12.96 -10.32 -1.89
CA GLY A 187 11.87 -9.33 -1.94
C GLY A 187 12.29 -7.92 -2.36
N THR A 188 13.58 -7.70 -2.65
CA THR A 188 14.07 -6.41 -3.15
C THR A 188 13.86 -6.26 -4.66
N SER A 189 13.86 -5.02 -5.15
CA SER A 189 13.87 -4.76 -6.59
C SER A 189 15.20 -5.18 -7.24
N GLN A 190 16.27 -5.26 -6.47
CA GLN A 190 17.57 -5.74 -6.94
C GLN A 190 17.55 -7.25 -7.23
N GLU A 191 16.77 -8.03 -6.46
CA GLU A 191 16.57 -9.45 -6.78
C GLU A 191 15.90 -9.63 -8.16
N GLU A 192 14.86 -8.80 -8.45
CA GLU A 192 14.20 -8.83 -9.77
C GLU A 192 15.18 -8.45 -10.88
N LYS A 193 15.99 -7.41 -10.68
CA LYS A 193 17.02 -7.00 -11.63
C LYS A 193 18.14 -8.00 -11.81
N ALA A 194 18.54 -8.72 -10.76
CA ALA A 194 19.53 -9.76 -10.87
C ALA A 194 19.06 -10.90 -11.81
N LYS A 195 17.78 -11.26 -11.73
CA LYS A 195 17.17 -12.24 -12.67
C LYS A 195 17.16 -11.74 -14.11
N GLU A 196 16.95 -10.44 -14.30
CA GLU A 196 16.93 -9.78 -15.61
C GLU A 196 18.34 -9.69 -16.22
N PHE A 197 19.31 -9.18 -15.44
CA PHE A 197 20.66 -8.89 -15.94
C PHE A 197 21.56 -10.13 -16.02
N PHE A 198 21.34 -11.11 -15.15
CA PHE A 198 22.18 -12.30 -15.01
C PHE A 198 21.37 -13.59 -15.15
N PRO A 199 20.61 -13.75 -16.25
CA PRO A 199 19.74 -14.93 -16.42
C PRO A 199 20.51 -16.28 -16.51
N LYS A 200 21.81 -16.25 -16.77
CA LYS A 200 22.67 -17.44 -16.81
C LYS A 200 23.30 -17.77 -15.45
N SER A 201 23.33 -16.82 -14.54
CA SER A 201 24.04 -16.98 -13.26
C SER A 201 23.14 -17.69 -12.23
N LYS A 202 23.78 -18.31 -11.26
CA LYS A 202 23.09 -18.86 -10.09
C LYS A 202 22.72 -17.70 -9.15
N LEU A 203 21.51 -17.71 -8.62
CA LEU A 203 21.08 -16.73 -7.63
C LEU A 203 21.12 -17.36 -6.25
N ASN A 204 21.71 -16.62 -5.29
CA ASN A 204 21.69 -16.90 -3.86
C ASN A 204 20.90 -15.78 -3.17
N SER A 205 19.58 -16.01 -2.98
CA SER A 205 18.71 -15.04 -2.32
C SER A 205 18.72 -15.28 -0.82
N VAL A 206 19.20 -14.29 -0.05
CA VAL A 206 19.25 -14.32 1.40
C VAL A 206 18.10 -13.51 2.01
N GLU A 207 17.67 -13.93 3.20
CA GLU A 207 16.65 -13.21 3.97
C GLU A 207 17.29 -12.39 5.10
N ALA A 208 16.62 -11.29 5.46
CA ALA A 208 17.02 -10.51 6.64
C ALA A 208 17.10 -11.42 7.90
N PRO A 209 18.08 -11.19 8.79
CA PRO A 209 19.03 -10.06 8.82
C PRO A 209 20.28 -10.23 7.92
N ALA A 210 20.43 -11.34 7.22
CA ALA A 210 21.54 -11.52 6.27
C ALA A 210 21.39 -10.59 5.06
N ARG A 211 22.54 -10.11 4.56
CA ARG A 211 22.60 -9.21 3.43
C ARG A 211 23.45 -9.80 2.32
N ASP A 212 23.05 -9.56 1.09
CA ASP A 212 23.67 -10.04 -0.13
C ASP A 212 25.17 -9.71 -0.23
N PHE A 213 25.60 -8.48 0.12
CA PHE A 213 27.01 -8.12 0.12
C PHE A 213 27.85 -8.93 1.13
N GLN A 214 27.24 -9.45 2.20
CA GLN A 214 27.94 -10.30 3.17
C GLN A 214 28.28 -11.66 2.57
N GLU A 215 27.46 -12.18 1.65
CA GLU A 215 27.75 -13.40 0.90
C GLU A 215 28.97 -13.21 0.00
N VAL A 216 29.11 -12.01 -0.62
CA VAL A 216 30.28 -11.67 -1.42
C VAL A 216 31.53 -11.56 -0.54
N LEU A 217 31.45 -10.86 0.60
CA LEU A 217 32.58 -10.73 1.55
C LEU A 217 33.05 -12.10 2.07
N ALA A 218 32.11 -13.01 2.32
CA ALA A 218 32.38 -14.36 2.78
C ALA A 218 32.87 -15.33 1.68
N GLY A 219 32.86 -14.88 0.40
CA GLY A 219 33.23 -15.72 -0.73
C GLY A 219 32.20 -16.79 -1.10
N ARG A 220 30.95 -16.71 -0.60
CA ARG A 220 29.84 -17.59 -0.95
C ARG A 220 29.11 -17.16 -2.22
N ALA A 221 29.35 -15.92 -2.67
CA ALA A 221 28.90 -15.41 -3.95
C ALA A 221 30.05 -14.68 -4.67
N ASP A 222 30.04 -14.69 -6.00
CA ASP A 222 31.01 -13.96 -6.82
C ASP A 222 30.72 -12.47 -6.84
N GLY A 223 29.46 -12.08 -6.76
CA GLY A 223 29.04 -10.68 -6.72
C GLY A 223 27.62 -10.53 -6.19
N ASN A 224 27.20 -9.31 -5.97
CA ASN A 224 25.81 -8.91 -5.74
C ASN A 224 25.47 -7.70 -6.60
N ILE A 225 24.18 -7.38 -6.65
CA ILE A 225 23.66 -6.19 -7.34
C ILE A 225 22.93 -5.31 -6.33
N THR A 226 23.30 -4.03 -6.28
CA THR A 226 22.70 -3.08 -5.34
C THR A 226 22.56 -1.69 -5.93
N SER A 227 21.99 -0.74 -5.18
CA SER A 227 21.97 0.68 -5.56
C SER A 227 23.38 1.28 -5.56
N SER A 228 23.65 2.19 -6.51
CA SER A 228 24.91 2.96 -6.49
C SER A 228 25.08 3.75 -5.20
N THR A 229 23.97 4.16 -4.59
CA THR A 229 23.94 4.84 -3.29
C THR A 229 24.52 3.96 -2.17
N GLU A 230 24.05 2.73 -2.03
CA GLU A 230 24.53 1.77 -1.04
C GLU A 230 25.95 1.29 -1.40
N ALA A 231 26.21 0.98 -2.67
CA ALA A 231 27.51 0.52 -3.13
C ALA A 231 28.63 1.47 -2.74
N ASN A 232 28.43 2.78 -2.91
CA ASN A 232 29.41 3.80 -2.52
C ASN A 232 29.70 3.79 -1.01
N LYS A 233 28.71 3.52 -0.17
CA LYS A 233 28.91 3.37 1.28
C LYS A 233 29.62 2.05 1.61
N LEU A 234 29.24 0.96 0.96
CA LEU A 234 29.82 -0.35 1.19
C LEU A 234 31.30 -0.43 0.83
N VAL A 235 31.75 0.15 -0.29
CA VAL A 235 33.16 0.12 -0.67
C VAL A 235 34.05 0.97 0.24
N ILE A 236 33.49 1.99 0.89
CA ILE A 236 34.20 2.76 1.92
C ILE A 236 34.30 1.94 3.21
N LYS A 237 33.21 1.33 3.64
CA LYS A 237 33.15 0.55 4.88
C LYS A 237 33.90 -0.78 4.79
N TYR A 238 33.88 -1.41 3.62
CA TYR A 238 34.51 -2.69 3.32
C TYR A 238 35.46 -2.55 2.12
N PRO A 239 36.72 -2.15 2.34
CA PRO A 239 37.70 -1.93 1.25
C PRO A 239 38.02 -3.18 0.39
N GLN A 240 37.55 -4.36 0.83
CA GLN A 240 37.63 -5.60 0.07
C GLN A 240 36.62 -5.66 -1.07
N LEU A 241 35.55 -4.86 -1.02
CA LEU A 241 34.55 -4.73 -2.09
C LEU A 241 34.99 -3.70 -3.12
N ALA A 242 34.52 -3.89 -4.35
CA ALA A 242 34.66 -2.93 -5.42
C ALA A 242 33.44 -2.93 -6.32
N ILE A 243 33.09 -1.75 -6.84
CA ILE A 243 32.08 -1.60 -7.88
C ILE A 243 32.68 -2.03 -9.21
N VAL A 244 31.97 -2.83 -9.98
CA VAL A 244 32.33 -3.18 -11.36
C VAL A 244 32.35 -1.91 -12.22
N PRO A 245 33.44 -1.61 -12.95
CA PRO A 245 33.64 -0.29 -13.57
C PRO A 245 32.84 -0.03 -14.85
N ASP A 246 31.85 -0.87 -15.17
CA ASP A 246 31.01 -0.81 -16.40
C ASP A 246 29.79 0.13 -16.24
N GLY A 247 29.87 1.07 -15.32
CA GLY A 247 28.86 2.12 -15.12
C GLY A 247 27.58 1.67 -14.41
N GLU A 248 26.78 2.65 -14.05
CA GLU A 248 25.44 2.44 -13.47
C GLU A 248 24.43 2.10 -14.58
N LYS A 249 23.53 1.15 -14.29
CA LYS A 249 22.42 0.80 -15.20
C LYS A 249 21.09 0.99 -14.51
N ASN A 250 20.01 1.02 -15.29
CA ASN A 250 18.62 1.03 -14.85
C ASN A 250 18.35 2.00 -13.69
N PRO A 251 18.14 3.29 -13.96
CA PRO A 251 17.76 4.24 -12.92
C PRO A 251 16.50 3.74 -12.21
N ALA A 252 16.57 3.66 -10.91
CA ALA A 252 15.46 3.31 -10.04
C ALA A 252 14.93 4.56 -9.35
N PHE A 253 13.64 4.65 -9.20
CA PHE A 253 12.95 5.80 -8.66
C PHE A 253 12.33 5.44 -7.30
N LEU A 254 12.74 6.15 -6.27
CA LEU A 254 12.12 6.04 -4.95
C LEU A 254 10.85 6.86 -4.89
N ALA A 255 9.82 6.24 -4.38
CA ALA A 255 8.55 6.84 -4.02
C ALA A 255 8.13 6.30 -2.66
N MET A 256 7.22 6.98 -2.00
CA MET A 256 6.58 6.46 -0.81
C MET A 256 5.44 5.54 -1.23
N MET A 257 5.36 4.38 -0.60
CA MET A 257 4.28 3.41 -0.86
C MET A 257 3.15 3.64 0.14
N VAL A 258 1.93 3.73 -0.37
CA VAL A 258 0.70 4.01 0.38
C VAL A 258 -0.38 2.98 0.02
N PRO A 259 -1.47 2.86 0.77
CA PRO A 259 -2.59 2.00 0.40
C PRO A 259 -3.13 2.35 -0.99
N LYS A 260 -3.43 1.32 -1.78
CA LYS A 260 -3.97 1.50 -3.13
C LYS A 260 -5.40 2.05 -3.07
N GLY A 261 -5.66 3.09 -3.86
CA GLY A 261 -7.00 3.71 -3.94
C GLY A 261 -7.26 4.79 -2.89
N ASP A 262 -6.39 5.00 -1.92
CA ASP A 262 -6.49 6.13 -1.01
C ASP A 262 -5.97 7.41 -1.67
N ASN A 263 -6.79 7.97 -2.55
CA ASN A 263 -6.43 9.15 -3.33
C ASN A 263 -6.21 10.40 -2.46
N LYS A 264 -6.94 10.52 -1.35
CA LYS A 264 -6.82 11.66 -0.44
C LYS A 264 -5.44 11.67 0.24
N TRP A 265 -5.01 10.53 0.78
CA TRP A 265 -3.70 10.39 1.39
C TRP A 265 -2.58 10.54 0.36
N ASN A 266 -2.70 9.90 -0.79
CA ASN A 266 -1.70 9.99 -1.87
C ASN A 266 -1.52 11.44 -2.35
N SER A 267 -2.62 12.17 -2.60
CA SER A 267 -2.57 13.58 -3.03
C SER A 267 -1.92 14.46 -1.97
N TYR A 268 -2.28 14.29 -0.69
CA TYR A 268 -1.67 15.05 0.41
C TYR A 268 -0.13 14.89 0.43
N VAL A 269 0.35 13.65 0.32
CA VAL A 269 1.80 13.37 0.34
C VAL A 269 2.48 13.92 -0.92
N ASN A 270 1.84 13.84 -2.09
CA ASN A 270 2.37 14.41 -3.34
C ASN A 270 2.51 15.93 -3.28
N ASP A 271 1.49 16.62 -2.76
CA ASP A 271 1.55 18.07 -2.55
C ASP A 271 2.65 18.44 -1.55
N TRP A 272 2.80 17.66 -0.48
CA TRP A 272 3.89 17.83 0.47
C TRP A 272 5.26 17.64 -0.20
N ILE A 273 5.47 16.57 -0.98
CA ILE A 273 6.72 16.33 -1.73
C ILE A 273 7.03 17.51 -2.65
N LYS A 274 6.04 18.00 -3.40
CA LYS A 274 6.18 19.14 -4.31
C LYS A 274 6.64 20.40 -3.55
N ASN A 275 5.98 20.72 -2.44
CA ASN A 275 6.31 21.88 -1.60
C ASN A 275 7.71 21.74 -1.00
N LYS A 276 8.10 20.55 -0.52
CA LYS A 276 9.44 20.30 0.04
C LYS A 276 10.55 20.33 -1.02
N LYS A 277 10.26 19.95 -2.26
CA LYS A 277 11.19 20.15 -3.40
C LYS A 277 11.40 21.65 -3.66
N SER A 278 10.33 22.41 -3.74
CA SER A 278 10.38 23.87 -4.02
C SER A 278 11.06 24.66 -2.92
N SER A 279 10.93 24.25 -1.64
CA SER A 279 11.60 24.89 -0.50
C SER A 279 13.09 24.56 -0.36
N GLY A 280 13.60 23.65 -1.19
CA GLY A 280 14.99 23.18 -1.11
C GLY A 280 15.27 22.21 0.04
N PHE A 281 14.23 21.69 0.71
CA PHE A 281 14.39 20.72 1.80
C PHE A 281 15.14 19.47 1.32
N PHE A 282 14.71 18.86 0.21
CA PHE A 282 15.37 17.68 -0.35
C PHE A 282 16.81 17.97 -0.76
N THR A 283 17.10 19.13 -1.35
CA THR A 283 18.47 19.52 -1.74
C THR A 283 19.39 19.56 -0.52
N LYS A 284 18.96 20.18 0.57
CA LYS A 284 19.74 20.22 1.83
C LYS A 284 19.92 18.83 2.43
N LEU A 285 18.87 18.01 2.37
CA LEU A 285 18.92 16.67 2.95
C LEU A 285 19.82 15.73 2.13
N LEU A 286 19.78 15.81 0.79
CA LEU A 286 20.69 15.08 -0.09
C LEU A 286 22.15 15.43 0.20
N ALA A 287 22.47 16.72 0.38
CA ALA A 287 23.81 17.16 0.75
C ALA A 287 24.25 16.61 2.11
N LYS A 288 23.35 16.60 3.12
CA LYS A 288 23.63 16.02 4.45
C LYS A 288 24.08 14.57 4.38
N TYR A 289 23.50 13.78 3.48
CA TYR A 289 23.79 12.35 3.33
C TYR A 289 24.80 12.02 2.23
N ASN A 290 25.40 13.04 1.60
CA ASN A 290 26.31 12.90 0.42
C ASN A 290 25.65 12.10 -0.71
N LEU A 291 24.38 12.37 -0.97
CA LEU A 291 23.63 11.80 -2.07
C LEU A 291 23.68 12.72 -3.29
N LYS A 292 23.71 12.13 -4.49
CA LYS A 292 23.66 12.91 -5.72
C LYS A 292 22.32 13.63 -5.82
N SER A 293 22.32 14.88 -6.32
CA SER A 293 21.07 15.58 -6.65
C SER A 293 20.31 14.88 -7.76
N LEU A 294 18.99 15.04 -7.77
CA LEU A 294 18.11 14.56 -8.82
C LEU A 294 18.37 15.22 -10.16
#